data_c785925cb960dd84cb1441b8f5efce2c
#
_entry.id   c785925cb960dd84cb1441b8f5efce2c
#
_cell.length_a   1.000
_cell.length_b   1.000
_cell.length_c   1.000
_cell.angle_alpha   90.00
_cell.angle_beta   90.00
_cell.angle_gamma   90.00
#
_symmetry.space_group_name_H-M   'P 1'
#
loop_
_entity.id
_entity.type
_entity.pdbx_description
1 polymer ?
#
loop_
_entity_poly.entity_id
_entity_poly.type
_entity_poly.pdbx_seq_one_letter_code
_entity_poly.pdbx_strand_id
1 'polypeptide(L)'
;MVCVSTARMTALPLSDARQGTVRWAPVRSLWIGSMTACTLLLAPLYVTPGAIWLWLVTSAVTLCLGHSIGLHRLLIHRSFHTPRSVERILAYLGTLVGMAGPLGMVRLHDMRDWAQRQAECHDLHAHRASLLRDAWWQMHCRLDLAHPPLFQLEPRLRDDKVLHFLERTWMAQQLPWALLFFGAGGLPWLIWGVPVRIAVGVTGHWLVGHITHRGGPQGWSVEGVAVQGHDLPAAALITFGEAWHGNHHAWPESARLGVEPGQHDPGWWVLLALRRAGLVSGLKEPRMLVPREGLRRVTAGRRRPHRHPECPL
;
A
#
# COMPACT_ATOMS: atom_id res chain seq x y z
N MET A 1 5.82 -20.41 -24.84
CA MET A 1 6.36 -20.10 -23.51
C MET A 1 5.17 -19.88 -22.60
N VAL A 2 4.81 -20.89 -21.79
CA VAL A 2 3.66 -20.83 -20.88
C VAL A 2 4.07 -19.86 -19.75
N CYS A 3 3.39 -18.72 -19.66
CA CYS A 3 3.56 -17.78 -18.56
C CYS A 3 2.97 -18.43 -17.31
N VAL A 4 3.79 -19.11 -16.52
CA VAL A 4 3.39 -19.59 -15.20
C VAL A 4 3.23 -18.36 -14.32
N SER A 5 2.01 -17.93 -14.12
CA SER A 5 1.65 -16.97 -13.07
C SER A 5 1.96 -17.65 -11.73
N THR A 6 3.14 -17.40 -11.20
CA THR A 6 3.49 -17.85 -9.85
C THR A 6 2.76 -16.95 -8.85
N ALA A 7 1.51 -17.30 -8.56
CA ALA A 7 0.79 -16.69 -7.45
C ALA A 7 1.58 -16.97 -6.17
N ARG A 8 1.98 -15.91 -5.43
CA ARG A 8 2.70 -16.06 -4.14
C ARG A 8 1.80 -16.65 -3.05
N MET A 9 0.50 -16.53 -3.22
CA MET A 9 -0.50 -17.05 -2.29
C MET A 9 -1.18 -18.26 -2.91
N THR A 10 -1.04 -19.41 -2.26
CA THR A 10 -1.69 -20.67 -2.67
C THR A 10 -2.66 -21.10 -1.58
N ALA A 11 -3.95 -21.16 -1.90
CA ALA A 11 -4.94 -21.71 -0.98
C ALA A 11 -4.67 -23.21 -0.76
N LEU A 12 -4.68 -23.63 0.50
CA LEU A 12 -4.66 -25.03 0.91
C LEU A 12 -6.12 -25.49 1.13
N PRO A 13 -6.38 -26.81 1.20
CA PRO A 13 -7.76 -27.33 1.35
C PRO A 13 -8.51 -26.76 2.56
N LEU A 14 -7.82 -26.39 3.63
CA LEU A 14 -8.41 -25.83 4.85
C LEU A 14 -8.23 -24.30 4.97
N SER A 15 -7.67 -23.62 3.96
CA SER A 15 -7.44 -22.16 4.04
C SER A 15 -8.76 -21.41 4.20
N ASP A 16 -8.85 -20.60 5.25
CA ASP A 16 -10.02 -19.77 5.56
C ASP A 16 -9.60 -18.32 5.86
N ALA A 17 -10.20 -17.38 5.14
CA ALA A 17 -9.93 -15.95 5.28
C ALA A 17 -10.74 -15.28 6.41
N ARG A 18 -11.71 -15.99 7.01
CA ARG A 18 -12.67 -15.45 7.99
C ARG A 18 -12.16 -15.60 9.42
N GLN A 19 -11.60 -16.77 9.73
CA GLN A 19 -11.26 -17.16 11.09
C GLN A 19 -9.83 -16.75 11.43
N GLY A 20 -9.68 -15.98 12.49
CA GLY A 20 -8.38 -15.54 12.96
C GLY A 20 -8.47 -14.76 14.25
N THR A 21 -7.31 -14.47 14.83
CA THR A 21 -7.19 -13.69 16.05
C THR A 21 -6.39 -12.42 15.79
N VAL A 22 -6.98 -11.28 16.10
CA VAL A 22 -6.28 -10.00 16.07
C VAL A 22 -5.40 -9.89 17.30
N ARG A 23 -4.09 -9.82 17.11
CA ARG A 23 -3.10 -9.74 18.20
C ARG A 23 -2.35 -8.41 18.12
N TRP A 24 -2.06 -7.86 19.27
CA TRP A 24 -1.17 -6.70 19.36
C TRP A 24 0.22 -7.01 18.81
N ALA A 25 0.77 -6.09 18.02
CA ALA A 25 2.11 -6.17 17.44
C ALA A 25 3.02 -5.13 18.11
N PRO A 26 3.68 -5.47 19.26
CA PRO A 26 4.33 -4.51 20.14
C PRO A 26 5.41 -3.69 19.43
N VAL A 27 6.28 -4.31 18.64
CA VAL A 27 7.37 -3.62 17.95
C VAL A 27 6.83 -2.57 16.97
N ARG A 28 5.86 -2.95 16.14
CA ARG A 28 5.21 -2.02 15.20
C ARG A 28 4.42 -0.94 15.93
N SER A 29 3.73 -1.32 17.01
CA SER A 29 2.93 -0.40 17.84
C SER A 29 3.80 0.65 18.50
N LEU A 30 4.93 0.27 19.08
CA LEU A 30 5.89 1.19 19.68
C LEU A 30 6.51 2.11 18.63
N TRP A 31 6.87 1.57 17.47
CA TRP A 31 7.40 2.36 16.37
C TRP A 31 6.42 3.43 15.90
N ILE A 32 5.22 3.03 15.48
CA ILE A 32 4.20 3.97 14.97
C ILE A 32 3.75 4.92 16.07
N GLY A 33 3.55 4.41 17.28
CA GLY A 33 3.17 5.21 18.45
C GLY A 33 4.21 6.28 18.81
N SER A 34 5.51 5.93 18.79
CA SER A 34 6.57 6.91 19.04
C SER A 34 6.66 7.98 17.94
N MET A 35 6.54 7.60 16.65
CA MET A 35 6.51 8.57 15.55
C MET A 35 5.30 9.50 15.66
N THR A 36 4.14 8.96 15.99
CA THR A 36 2.91 9.74 16.17
C THR A 36 3.01 10.66 17.39
N ALA A 37 3.51 10.18 18.53
CA ALA A 37 3.70 10.99 19.72
C ALA A 37 4.72 12.13 19.48
N CYS A 38 5.86 11.84 18.86
CA CYS A 38 6.83 12.86 18.45
C CYS A 38 6.19 13.90 17.52
N THR A 39 5.36 13.46 16.57
CA THR A 39 4.66 14.36 15.65
C THR A 39 3.71 15.28 16.41
N LEU A 40 2.85 14.73 17.26
CA LEU A 40 1.84 15.53 17.97
C LEU A 40 2.45 16.50 18.99
N LEU A 41 3.51 16.08 19.69
CA LEU A 41 4.12 16.85 20.76
C LEU A 41 5.17 17.85 20.25
N LEU A 42 5.95 17.49 19.25
CA LEU A 42 7.11 18.27 18.85
C LEU A 42 6.92 19.03 17.53
N ALA A 43 6.14 18.50 16.56
CA ALA A 43 6.01 19.18 15.27
C ALA A 43 5.47 20.62 15.39
N PRO A 44 4.47 20.93 16.25
CA PRO A 44 4.01 22.30 16.39
C PRO A 44 5.06 23.28 16.92
N LEU A 45 6.03 22.78 17.71
CA LEU A 45 7.09 23.59 18.32
C LEU A 45 8.24 23.89 17.36
N TYR A 46 8.39 23.07 16.32
CA TYR A 46 9.53 23.11 15.38
C TYR A 46 9.08 23.35 13.93
N VAL A 47 8.05 24.16 13.73
CA VAL A 47 7.57 24.56 12.40
C VAL A 47 8.49 25.62 11.81
N THR A 48 9.09 25.34 10.65
CA THR A 48 9.80 26.32 9.82
C THR A 48 9.49 26.08 8.35
N PRO A 49 9.56 27.10 7.48
CA PRO A 49 9.34 26.90 6.04
C PRO A 49 10.24 25.82 5.43
N GLY A 50 11.51 25.79 5.84
CA GLY A 50 12.47 24.77 5.39
C GLY A 50 12.08 23.35 5.83
N ALA A 51 11.58 23.18 7.07
CA ALA A 51 11.12 21.89 7.57
C ALA A 51 9.87 21.40 6.83
N ILE A 52 8.91 22.28 6.52
CA ILE A 52 7.73 21.96 5.71
C ILE A 52 8.15 21.53 4.30
N TRP A 53 9.04 22.28 3.65
CA TRP A 53 9.54 21.92 2.32
C TRP A 53 10.29 20.58 2.33
N LEU A 54 11.14 20.34 3.32
CA LEU A 54 11.82 19.05 3.48
C LEU A 54 10.81 17.90 3.59
N TRP A 55 9.79 18.09 4.45
CA TRP A 55 8.72 17.11 4.63
C TRP A 55 7.96 16.84 3.33
N LEU A 56 7.54 17.88 2.61
CA LEU A 56 6.83 17.73 1.34
C LEU A 56 7.66 16.97 0.30
N VAL A 57 8.93 17.36 0.13
CA VAL A 57 9.83 16.73 -0.86
C VAL A 57 10.12 15.27 -0.47
N THR A 58 10.49 15.01 0.78
CA THR A 58 10.81 13.66 1.23
C THR A 58 9.61 12.74 1.26
N SER A 59 8.42 13.26 1.59
CA SER A 59 7.16 12.54 1.48
C SER A 59 6.83 12.21 0.03
N ALA A 60 6.94 13.18 -0.89
CA ALA A 60 6.70 12.94 -2.31
C ALA A 60 7.63 11.86 -2.87
N VAL A 61 8.93 11.93 -2.56
CA VAL A 61 9.92 10.94 -3.00
C VAL A 61 9.60 9.54 -2.44
N THR A 62 9.41 9.43 -1.13
CA THR A 62 9.18 8.12 -0.49
C THR A 62 7.83 7.52 -0.83
N LEU A 63 6.76 8.32 -0.95
CA LEU A 63 5.43 7.83 -1.31
C LEU A 63 5.32 7.53 -2.81
N CYS A 64 5.83 8.40 -3.69
CA CYS A 64 5.75 8.18 -5.13
C CYS A 64 6.71 7.08 -5.59
N LEU A 65 8.03 7.33 -5.46
CA LEU A 65 9.04 6.41 -5.97
C LEU A 65 9.15 5.15 -5.11
N GLY A 66 9.06 5.31 -3.79
CA GLY A 66 9.20 4.21 -2.84
C GLY A 66 7.94 3.35 -2.76
N HIS A 67 6.85 3.89 -2.25
CA HIS A 67 5.63 3.12 -2.00
C HIS A 67 4.89 2.78 -3.29
N SER A 68 4.44 3.80 -4.03
CA SER A 68 3.58 3.61 -5.19
C SER A 68 4.28 2.86 -6.33
N ILE A 69 5.47 3.29 -6.73
CA ILE A 69 6.19 2.69 -7.85
C ILE A 69 6.99 1.48 -7.38
N GLY A 70 7.79 1.61 -6.33
CA GLY A 70 8.75 0.59 -5.89
C GLY A 70 8.10 -0.59 -5.21
N LEU A 71 7.32 -0.38 -4.14
CA LEU A 71 6.70 -1.48 -3.42
C LEU A 71 5.45 -1.97 -4.11
N HIS A 72 4.47 -1.10 -4.37
CA HIS A 72 3.16 -1.50 -4.82
C HIS A 72 3.17 -1.99 -6.27
N ARG A 73 3.54 -1.14 -7.24
CA ARG A 73 3.47 -1.50 -8.66
C ARG A 73 4.60 -2.45 -9.09
N LEU A 74 5.81 -2.35 -8.52
CA LEU A 74 6.95 -3.18 -8.91
C LEU A 74 7.04 -4.48 -8.11
N LEU A 75 7.29 -4.42 -6.79
CA LEU A 75 7.54 -5.62 -6.00
C LEU A 75 6.28 -6.45 -5.78
N ILE A 76 5.14 -5.82 -5.50
CA ILE A 76 3.87 -6.51 -5.24
C ILE A 76 3.23 -6.98 -6.54
N HIS A 77 2.86 -6.05 -7.43
CA HIS A 77 2.06 -6.38 -8.61
C HIS A 77 2.84 -6.69 -9.89
N ARG A 78 4.17 -6.49 -9.88
CA ARG A 78 5.03 -6.79 -11.07
C ARG A 78 4.50 -6.14 -12.34
N SER A 79 4.04 -4.90 -12.21
CA SER A 79 3.36 -4.15 -13.27
C SER A 79 4.30 -3.68 -14.39
N PHE A 80 5.62 -3.80 -14.16
CA PHE A 80 6.66 -3.43 -15.11
C PHE A 80 8.00 -4.10 -14.78
N HIS A 81 9.01 -3.90 -15.64
CA HIS A 81 10.36 -4.40 -15.47
C HIS A 81 11.37 -3.25 -15.30
N THR A 82 12.40 -3.48 -14.50
CA THR A 82 13.50 -2.53 -14.27
C THR A 82 14.80 -3.27 -13.96
N PRO A 83 15.99 -2.66 -14.20
CA PRO A 83 17.27 -3.21 -13.74
C PRO A 83 17.28 -3.42 -12.22
N ARG A 84 18.03 -4.43 -11.78
CA ARG A 84 18.08 -4.83 -10.37
C ARG A 84 18.54 -3.71 -9.42
N SER A 85 19.47 -2.87 -9.88
CA SER A 85 19.92 -1.69 -9.13
C SER A 85 18.80 -0.69 -8.88
N VAL A 86 18.02 -0.39 -9.92
CA VAL A 86 16.86 0.52 -9.81
C VAL A 86 15.78 -0.08 -8.90
N GLU A 87 15.49 -1.38 -9.02
CA GLU A 87 14.56 -2.09 -8.14
C GLU A 87 14.97 -1.92 -6.67
N ARG A 88 16.25 -2.13 -6.33
CA ARG A 88 16.76 -2.00 -4.96
C ARG A 88 16.68 -0.57 -4.45
N ILE A 89 16.96 0.43 -5.31
CA ILE A 89 16.79 1.84 -4.96
C ILE A 89 15.33 2.17 -4.66
N LEU A 90 14.41 1.75 -5.51
CA LEU A 90 12.98 1.95 -5.31
C LEU A 90 12.47 1.24 -4.05
N ALA A 91 12.93 0.00 -3.79
CA ALA A 91 12.62 -0.74 -2.57
C ALA A 91 13.17 -0.05 -1.31
N TYR A 92 14.38 0.52 -1.38
CA TYR A 92 14.96 1.31 -0.30
C TYR A 92 14.10 2.55 0.01
N LEU A 93 13.72 3.32 -1.02
CA LEU A 93 12.84 4.48 -0.84
C LEU A 93 11.47 4.06 -0.25
N GLY A 94 10.96 2.90 -0.64
CA GLY A 94 9.74 2.33 -0.07
C GLY A 94 9.91 1.94 1.41
N THR A 95 11.06 1.42 1.79
CA THR A 95 11.41 1.13 3.19
C THR A 95 11.40 2.40 4.05
N LEU A 96 11.84 3.52 3.47
CA LEU A 96 11.84 4.82 4.17
C LEU A 96 10.45 5.36 4.49
N VAL A 97 9.38 4.87 3.90
CA VAL A 97 8.00 5.21 4.31
C VAL A 97 7.76 4.84 5.78
N GLY A 98 8.45 3.82 6.30
CA GLY A 98 8.43 3.46 7.70
C GLY A 98 7.23 2.62 8.13
N MET A 99 6.59 1.89 7.21
CA MET A 99 5.45 0.99 7.51
C MET A 99 5.91 -0.44 7.81
N ALA A 100 6.82 -0.97 7.00
CA ALA A 100 7.41 -2.29 7.10
C ALA A 100 8.65 -2.37 6.19
N GLY A 101 9.39 -3.47 6.27
CA GLY A 101 10.39 -3.80 5.25
C GLY A 101 9.75 -4.24 3.93
N PRO A 102 10.53 -4.31 2.83
CA PRO A 102 9.99 -4.55 1.50
C PRO A 102 9.35 -5.93 1.33
N LEU A 103 9.90 -6.98 1.94
CA LEU A 103 9.34 -8.33 1.88
C LEU A 103 8.11 -8.49 2.78
N GLY A 104 8.12 -7.83 3.93
CA GLY A 104 6.97 -7.74 4.82
C GLY A 104 5.79 -7.04 4.15
N MET A 105 6.03 -5.96 3.40
CA MET A 105 4.99 -5.28 2.61
C MET A 105 4.40 -6.18 1.54
N VAL A 106 5.23 -6.91 0.78
CA VAL A 106 4.75 -7.88 -0.20
C VAL A 106 3.84 -8.92 0.47
N ARG A 107 4.27 -9.49 1.59
CA ARG A 107 3.48 -10.50 2.32
C ARG A 107 2.16 -9.95 2.85
N LEU A 108 2.18 -8.77 3.47
CA LEU A 108 0.99 -8.14 4.06
C LEU A 108 -0.05 -7.80 2.98
N HIS A 109 0.42 -7.26 1.85
CA HIS A 109 -0.45 -6.90 0.75
C HIS A 109 -1.04 -8.14 0.06
N ASP A 110 -0.21 -9.13 -0.30
CA ASP A 110 -0.67 -10.34 -0.96
C ASP A 110 -1.66 -11.13 -0.07
N MET A 111 -1.44 -11.16 1.26
CA MET A 111 -2.35 -11.78 2.21
C MET A 111 -3.71 -11.06 2.23
N ARG A 112 -3.71 -9.72 2.27
CA ARG A 112 -4.93 -8.92 2.22
C ARG A 112 -5.68 -9.14 0.90
N ASP A 113 -4.98 -9.05 -0.23
CA ASP A 113 -5.56 -9.27 -1.55
C ASP A 113 -6.17 -10.66 -1.68
N TRP A 114 -5.49 -11.69 -1.19
CA TRP A 114 -6.02 -13.05 -1.19
C TRP A 114 -7.29 -13.14 -0.35
N ALA A 115 -7.29 -12.59 0.86
CA ALA A 115 -8.44 -12.64 1.76
C ALA A 115 -9.64 -11.86 1.18
N GLN A 116 -9.42 -10.66 0.65
CA GLN A 116 -10.48 -9.82 0.07
C GLN A 116 -11.12 -10.44 -1.17
N ARG A 117 -10.42 -11.32 -1.87
CA ARG A 117 -10.91 -12.06 -3.05
C ARG A 117 -11.75 -13.28 -2.71
N GLN A 118 -11.75 -13.75 -1.46
CA GLN A 118 -12.65 -14.82 -1.04
C GLN A 118 -14.10 -14.30 -0.99
N ALA A 119 -15.07 -15.18 -0.92
CA ALA A 119 -16.49 -14.80 -0.78
C ALA A 119 -16.74 -14.03 0.53
N GLU A 120 -16.00 -14.38 1.58
CA GLU A 120 -16.01 -13.71 2.88
C GLU A 120 -14.58 -13.60 3.44
N CYS A 121 -14.31 -12.57 4.24
CA CYS A 121 -13.04 -12.44 4.95
C CYS A 121 -13.22 -11.74 6.30
N HIS A 122 -12.18 -11.84 7.14
CA HIS A 122 -12.13 -11.21 8.47
C HIS A 122 -12.24 -9.69 8.36
N ASP A 123 -12.96 -9.07 9.29
CA ASP A 123 -13.26 -7.62 9.30
C ASP A 123 -12.01 -6.73 9.26
N LEU A 124 -10.87 -7.19 9.80
CA LEU A 124 -9.59 -6.48 9.69
C LEU A 124 -9.16 -6.33 8.23
N HIS A 125 -9.27 -7.39 7.42
CA HIS A 125 -8.93 -7.29 6.00
C HIS A 125 -9.98 -6.52 5.20
N ALA A 126 -11.23 -6.53 5.65
CA ALA A 126 -12.35 -5.85 4.99
C ALA A 126 -12.56 -4.40 5.44
N HIS A 127 -11.78 -3.90 6.40
CA HIS A 127 -11.96 -2.57 7.00
C HIS A 127 -13.38 -2.31 7.52
N ARG A 128 -14.08 -3.36 8.05
CA ARG A 128 -15.47 -3.25 8.50
C ARG A 128 -15.62 -2.75 9.93
N ALA A 129 -14.55 -2.69 10.71
CA ALA A 129 -14.57 -2.15 12.07
C ALA A 129 -14.85 -0.63 12.08
N SER A 130 -15.27 -0.08 13.23
CA SER A 130 -15.38 1.37 13.42
C SER A 130 -14.04 2.07 13.16
N LEU A 131 -14.06 3.36 12.82
CA LEU A 131 -12.87 4.12 12.43
C LEU A 131 -11.71 3.95 13.42
N LEU A 132 -11.95 4.17 14.71
CA LEU A 132 -10.89 4.07 15.73
C LEU A 132 -10.40 2.63 15.93
N ARG A 133 -11.30 1.65 15.88
CA ARG A 133 -10.93 0.23 15.99
C ARG A 133 -10.16 -0.23 14.77
N ASP A 134 -10.54 0.18 13.59
CA ASP A 134 -9.82 -0.15 12.36
C ASP A 134 -8.42 0.51 12.35
N ALA A 135 -8.33 1.79 12.76
CA ALA A 135 -7.04 2.47 12.94
C ALA A 135 -6.12 1.69 13.89
N TRP A 136 -6.64 1.29 15.05
CA TRP A 136 -5.89 0.49 16.01
C TRP A 136 -5.45 -0.85 15.41
N TRP A 137 -6.35 -1.57 14.77
CA TRP A 137 -6.05 -2.86 14.16
C TRP A 137 -4.99 -2.76 13.05
N GLN A 138 -5.15 -1.81 12.14
CA GLN A 138 -4.27 -1.67 10.97
C GLN A 138 -2.87 -1.17 11.36
N MET A 139 -2.78 -0.26 12.32
CA MET A 139 -1.50 0.35 12.71
C MET A 139 -0.79 -0.39 13.85
N HIS A 140 -1.52 -1.03 14.76
CA HIS A 140 -0.94 -1.56 15.99
C HIS A 140 -1.09 -3.07 16.20
N CYS A 141 -1.90 -3.75 15.37
CA CYS A 141 -2.18 -5.17 15.50
C CYS A 141 -1.79 -5.95 14.24
N ARG A 142 -1.79 -7.27 14.35
CA ARG A 142 -1.71 -8.22 13.24
C ARG A 142 -2.86 -9.20 13.32
N LEU A 143 -3.28 -9.74 12.19
CA LEU A 143 -4.23 -10.84 12.13
C LEU A 143 -3.46 -12.15 11.95
N ASP A 144 -3.63 -13.08 12.89
CA ASP A 144 -3.16 -14.45 12.78
C ASP A 144 -4.36 -15.30 12.35
N LEU A 145 -4.44 -15.66 11.06
CA LEU A 145 -5.48 -16.55 10.54
C LEU A 145 -5.31 -17.96 11.12
N ALA A 146 -6.42 -18.62 11.46
CA ALA A 146 -6.41 -19.99 11.96
C ALA A 146 -5.94 -20.98 10.88
N HIS A 147 -6.33 -20.74 9.63
CA HIS A 147 -6.01 -21.55 8.49
C HIS A 147 -5.49 -20.68 7.33
N PRO A 148 -4.25 -20.16 7.42
CA PRO A 148 -3.70 -19.27 6.40
C PRO A 148 -3.40 -20.02 5.11
N PRO A 149 -3.41 -19.34 3.96
CA PRO A 149 -2.84 -19.87 2.72
C PRO A 149 -1.32 -19.98 2.83
N LEU A 150 -0.74 -20.79 1.94
CA LEU A 150 0.71 -20.87 1.80
C LEU A 150 1.21 -19.61 1.09
N PHE A 151 2.19 -18.92 1.70
CA PHE A 151 2.89 -17.80 1.09
C PHE A 151 4.30 -18.19 0.69
N GLN A 152 4.66 -17.97 -0.57
CA GLN A 152 5.98 -18.24 -1.10
C GLN A 152 6.49 -17.10 -1.97
N LEU A 153 7.63 -16.54 -1.60
CA LEU A 153 8.31 -15.56 -2.44
C LEU A 153 8.96 -16.26 -3.64
N GLU A 154 8.89 -15.63 -4.81
CA GLU A 154 9.67 -16.04 -5.97
C GLU A 154 11.19 -15.92 -5.69
N PRO A 155 12.02 -16.75 -6.35
CA PRO A 155 13.48 -16.78 -6.13
C PRO A 155 14.13 -15.40 -6.25
N ARG A 156 13.64 -14.56 -7.16
CA ARG A 156 14.13 -13.19 -7.38
C ARG A 156 14.09 -12.32 -6.11
N LEU A 157 13.04 -12.42 -5.30
CA LEU A 157 12.91 -11.66 -4.04
C LEU A 157 13.46 -12.45 -2.86
N ARG A 158 13.19 -13.77 -2.83
CA ARG A 158 13.61 -14.66 -1.76
C ARG A 158 15.12 -14.71 -1.57
N ASP A 159 15.89 -14.66 -2.66
CA ASP A 159 17.35 -14.84 -2.64
C ASP A 159 18.12 -13.50 -2.67
N ASP A 160 17.41 -12.34 -2.65
CA ASP A 160 18.04 -11.03 -2.67
C ASP A 160 18.51 -10.56 -1.29
N LYS A 161 19.83 -10.56 -1.11
CA LYS A 161 20.47 -10.17 0.16
C LYS A 161 20.19 -8.70 0.55
N VAL A 162 20.02 -7.79 -0.44
CA VAL A 162 19.74 -6.37 -0.17
C VAL A 162 18.31 -6.21 0.35
N LEU A 163 17.33 -6.89 -0.27
CA LEU A 163 15.95 -6.85 0.23
C LEU A 163 15.83 -7.45 1.63
N HIS A 164 16.56 -8.54 1.92
CA HIS A 164 16.61 -9.10 3.27
C HIS A 164 17.30 -8.18 4.29
N PHE A 165 18.34 -7.48 3.89
CA PHE A 165 18.96 -6.47 4.74
C PHE A 165 17.97 -5.34 5.06
N LEU A 166 17.29 -4.80 4.05
CA LEU A 166 16.27 -3.76 4.23
C LEU A 166 15.11 -4.27 5.10
N GLU A 167 14.67 -5.53 4.91
CA GLU A 167 13.62 -6.14 5.73
C GLU A 167 13.99 -6.18 7.22
N ARG A 168 15.21 -6.59 7.53
CA ARG A 168 15.67 -6.74 8.93
C ARG A 168 15.93 -5.39 9.60
N THR A 169 16.27 -4.37 8.84
CA THR A 169 16.74 -3.07 9.34
C THR A 169 15.82 -1.91 8.99
N TRP A 170 14.59 -2.16 8.57
CA TRP A 170 13.71 -1.15 7.99
C TRP A 170 13.49 0.09 8.87
N MET A 171 13.40 -0.07 10.19
CA MET A 171 13.33 1.06 11.14
C MET A 171 14.68 1.78 11.24
N ALA A 172 15.78 1.04 11.27
CA ALA A 172 17.14 1.60 11.39
C ALA A 172 17.56 2.38 10.13
N GLN A 173 16.92 2.13 8.97
CA GLN A 173 17.17 2.91 7.75
C GLN A 173 16.80 4.39 7.89
N GLN A 174 16.05 4.77 8.92
CA GLN A 174 15.75 6.16 9.22
C GLN A 174 16.94 6.90 9.88
N LEU A 175 17.84 6.17 10.54
CA LEU A 175 18.95 6.79 11.31
C LEU A 175 19.90 7.63 10.47
N PRO A 176 20.39 7.19 9.31
CA PRO A 176 21.24 8.02 8.46
C PRO A 176 20.56 9.34 8.05
N TRP A 177 19.28 9.28 7.73
CA TRP A 177 18.49 10.47 7.36
C TRP A 177 18.22 11.37 8.56
N ALA A 178 17.94 10.79 9.73
CA ALA A 178 17.81 11.53 10.97
C ALA A 178 19.08 12.35 11.30
N LEU A 179 20.25 11.72 11.19
CA LEU A 179 21.54 12.38 11.38
C LEU A 179 21.80 13.47 10.34
N LEU A 180 21.52 13.18 9.06
CA LEU A 180 21.66 14.15 7.98
C LEU A 180 20.75 15.37 8.20
N PHE A 181 19.49 15.17 8.49
CA PHE A 181 18.51 16.25 8.69
C PHE A 181 18.85 17.06 9.94
N PHE A 182 19.25 16.40 11.02
CA PHE A 182 19.69 17.10 12.23
C PHE A 182 20.93 17.94 11.98
N GLY A 183 21.92 17.42 11.28
CA GLY A 183 23.15 18.16 10.94
C GLY A 183 22.92 19.34 9.98
N ALA A 184 21.95 19.20 9.06
CA ALA A 184 21.67 20.23 8.05
C ALA A 184 20.69 21.32 8.51
N GLY A 185 19.73 21.00 9.37
CA GLY A 185 18.65 21.91 9.76
C GLY A 185 18.18 21.79 11.21
N GLY A 186 18.94 21.08 12.06
CA GLY A 186 18.64 20.92 13.48
C GLY A 186 17.35 20.14 13.75
N LEU A 187 16.78 20.38 14.93
CA LEU A 187 15.53 19.72 15.36
C LEU A 187 14.34 19.92 14.40
N PRO A 188 14.12 21.11 13.80
CA PRO A 188 13.02 21.27 12.84
C PRO A 188 13.08 20.25 11.68
N TRP A 189 14.24 20.09 11.07
CA TRP A 189 14.41 19.16 9.95
C TRP A 189 14.37 17.70 10.39
N LEU A 190 14.93 17.37 11.56
CA LEU A 190 14.82 16.02 12.12
C LEU A 190 13.37 15.62 12.34
N ILE A 191 12.59 16.48 13.01
CA ILE A 191 11.21 16.15 13.41
C ILE A 191 10.30 16.08 12.18
N TRP A 192 10.40 17.03 11.27
CA TRP A 192 9.56 17.04 10.07
C TRP A 192 10.01 16.01 9.02
N GLY A 193 11.31 15.77 8.89
CA GLY A 193 11.87 14.80 7.93
C GLY A 193 11.72 13.35 8.34
N VAL A 194 11.54 13.02 9.62
CA VAL A 194 11.41 11.63 10.09
C VAL A 194 10.06 11.39 10.77
N PRO A 195 9.78 11.79 12.02
CA PRO A 195 8.52 11.46 12.68
C PRO A 195 7.29 11.92 11.92
N VAL A 196 7.23 13.19 11.51
CA VAL A 196 6.07 13.75 10.79
C VAL A 196 5.84 13.01 9.48
N ARG A 197 6.91 12.79 8.70
CA ARG A 197 6.83 12.08 7.43
C ARG A 197 6.27 10.67 7.61
N ILE A 198 6.76 9.94 8.59
CA ILE A 198 6.31 8.56 8.87
C ILE A 198 4.87 8.56 9.40
N ALA A 199 4.56 9.35 10.41
CA ALA A 199 3.24 9.37 11.03
C ALA A 199 2.14 9.77 10.04
N VAL A 200 2.37 10.83 9.26
CA VAL A 200 1.41 11.29 8.24
C VAL A 200 1.30 10.28 7.10
N GLY A 201 2.42 9.72 6.61
CA GLY A 201 2.43 8.73 5.54
C GLY A 201 1.68 7.45 5.92
N VAL A 202 1.96 6.90 7.10
CA VAL A 202 1.30 5.67 7.60
C VAL A 202 -0.17 5.89 7.87
N THR A 203 -0.53 6.98 8.53
CA THR A 203 -1.94 7.34 8.81
C THR A 203 -2.71 7.58 7.52
N GLY A 204 -2.13 8.31 6.57
CA GLY A 204 -2.73 8.57 5.26
C GLY A 204 -2.96 7.29 4.46
N HIS A 205 -1.97 6.38 4.44
CA HIS A 205 -2.11 5.08 3.78
C HIS A 205 -3.27 4.25 4.37
N TRP A 206 -3.34 4.15 5.71
CA TRP A 206 -4.45 3.49 6.37
C TRP A 206 -5.79 4.15 6.03
N LEU A 207 -5.88 5.48 6.09
CA LEU A 207 -7.12 6.22 5.88
C LEU A 207 -7.65 6.05 4.45
N VAL A 208 -6.77 6.09 3.45
CA VAL A 208 -7.14 5.79 2.05
C VAL A 208 -7.71 4.38 1.95
N GLY A 209 -7.03 3.37 2.51
CA GLY A 209 -7.52 1.99 2.54
C GLY A 209 -8.86 1.86 3.25
N HIS A 210 -9.04 2.50 4.41
CA HIS A 210 -10.30 2.49 5.16
C HIS A 210 -11.46 3.06 4.34
N ILE A 211 -11.27 4.19 3.68
CA ILE A 211 -12.31 4.84 2.87
C ILE A 211 -12.62 4.02 1.63
N THR A 212 -11.60 3.64 0.87
CA THR A 212 -11.77 3.01 -0.44
C THR A 212 -12.28 1.57 -0.39
N HIS A 213 -12.18 0.88 0.74
CA HIS A 213 -12.81 -0.43 0.93
C HIS A 213 -14.23 -0.38 1.47
N ARG A 214 -14.70 0.79 1.91
CA ARG A 214 -16.05 0.95 2.49
C ARG A 214 -17.05 1.59 1.54
N GLY A 215 -16.61 2.42 0.63
CA GLY A 215 -17.49 3.11 -0.30
C GLY A 215 -16.81 4.21 -1.07
N GLY A 216 -17.50 4.72 -2.07
CA GLY A 216 -17.04 5.79 -2.95
C GLY A 216 -17.48 5.54 -4.39
N PRO A 217 -17.05 6.37 -5.33
CA PRO A 217 -17.22 6.13 -6.75
C PRO A 217 -16.61 4.78 -7.15
N GLN A 218 -17.26 4.07 -8.06
CA GLN A 218 -16.80 2.76 -8.52
C GLN A 218 -17.06 2.63 -10.01
N GLY A 219 -16.00 2.46 -10.80
CA GLY A 219 -16.08 2.20 -12.24
C GLY A 219 -16.19 0.71 -12.57
N TRP A 220 -15.74 -0.15 -11.66
CA TRP A 220 -15.64 -1.59 -11.82
C TRP A 220 -16.10 -2.31 -10.57
N SER A 221 -16.69 -3.50 -10.71
CA SER A 221 -17.00 -4.41 -9.61
C SER A 221 -16.54 -5.83 -9.96
N VAL A 222 -16.21 -6.61 -8.95
CA VAL A 222 -15.84 -8.03 -9.10
C VAL A 222 -16.89 -8.86 -8.35
N GLU A 223 -17.52 -9.80 -9.02
CA GLU A 223 -18.52 -10.65 -8.37
C GLU A 223 -17.89 -11.71 -7.47
N GLY A 224 -18.58 -12.09 -6.41
CA GLY A 224 -18.19 -13.17 -5.52
C GLY A 224 -17.02 -12.84 -4.59
N VAL A 225 -16.60 -11.56 -4.46
CA VAL A 225 -15.53 -11.16 -3.56
C VAL A 225 -16.05 -10.47 -2.30
N ALA A 226 -15.38 -10.69 -1.17
CA ALA A 226 -15.76 -10.11 0.12
C ALA A 226 -15.64 -8.59 0.15
N VAL A 227 -14.71 -8.02 -0.61
CA VAL A 227 -14.38 -6.59 -0.55
C VAL A 227 -14.25 -6.01 -1.95
N GLN A 228 -14.97 -4.93 -2.21
CA GLN A 228 -14.83 -4.11 -3.41
C GLN A 228 -13.82 -2.99 -3.19
N GLY A 229 -13.15 -2.57 -4.25
CA GLY A 229 -12.40 -1.31 -4.25
C GLY A 229 -13.28 -0.16 -4.77
N HIS A 230 -13.11 1.01 -4.17
CA HIS A 230 -13.75 2.26 -4.59
C HIS A 230 -12.69 3.32 -4.81
N ASP A 231 -13.00 4.32 -5.61
CA ASP A 231 -12.08 5.42 -5.88
C ASP A 231 -12.27 6.56 -4.87
N LEU A 232 -11.19 7.29 -4.61
CA LEU A 232 -11.18 8.53 -3.82
C LEU A 232 -10.53 9.66 -4.64
N PRO A 233 -11.28 10.24 -5.62
CA PRO A 233 -10.71 11.21 -6.58
C PRO A 233 -10.00 12.39 -5.93
N ALA A 234 -10.52 12.90 -4.81
CA ALA A 234 -9.93 14.02 -4.08
C ALA A 234 -8.50 13.76 -3.57
N ALA A 235 -8.13 12.50 -3.35
CA ALA A 235 -6.79 12.13 -2.89
C ALA A 235 -5.86 11.67 -4.03
N ALA A 236 -6.31 11.60 -5.27
CA ALA A 236 -5.57 10.98 -6.37
C ALA A 236 -4.18 11.60 -6.61
N LEU A 237 -4.06 12.93 -6.54
CA LEU A 237 -2.79 13.62 -6.74
C LEU A 237 -1.81 13.38 -5.59
N ILE A 238 -2.26 13.52 -4.34
CA ILE A 238 -1.39 13.38 -3.16
C ILE A 238 -1.01 11.95 -2.84
N THR A 239 -1.75 10.97 -3.37
CA THR A 239 -1.47 9.53 -3.25
C THR A 239 -0.76 8.95 -4.47
N PHE A 240 -0.37 9.79 -5.42
CA PHE A 240 0.32 9.37 -6.65
C PHE A 240 -0.45 8.32 -7.45
N GLY A 241 -1.79 8.44 -7.47
CA GLY A 241 -2.69 7.55 -8.18
C GLY A 241 -3.25 6.39 -7.35
N GLU A 242 -2.72 6.10 -6.14
CA GLU A 242 -3.16 4.97 -5.32
C GLU A 242 -4.63 5.08 -4.87
N ALA A 243 -5.19 6.29 -4.87
CA ALA A 243 -6.60 6.55 -4.57
C ALA A 243 -7.57 6.12 -5.70
N TRP A 244 -7.08 5.73 -6.89
CA TRP A 244 -7.86 5.01 -7.91
C TRP A 244 -7.98 3.52 -7.57
N HIS A 245 -8.45 3.26 -6.37
CA HIS A 245 -8.41 1.94 -5.75
C HIS A 245 -9.43 0.95 -6.33
N GLY A 246 -10.56 1.45 -6.85
CA GLY A 246 -11.51 0.66 -7.62
C GLY A 246 -10.92 0.12 -8.92
N ASN A 247 -10.14 0.94 -9.64
CA ASN A 247 -9.41 0.49 -10.82
C ASN A 247 -8.32 -0.52 -10.45
N HIS A 248 -7.62 -0.28 -9.31
CA HIS A 248 -6.61 -1.21 -8.81
C HIS A 248 -7.21 -2.59 -8.50
N HIS A 249 -8.35 -2.66 -7.82
CA HIS A 249 -9.05 -3.92 -7.58
C HIS A 249 -9.51 -4.62 -8.87
N ALA A 250 -9.87 -3.85 -9.90
CA ALA A 250 -10.22 -4.39 -11.21
C ALA A 250 -9.00 -4.93 -11.97
N TRP A 251 -7.89 -4.20 -11.93
CA TRP A 251 -6.69 -4.44 -12.71
C TRP A 251 -5.41 -4.35 -11.86
N PRO A 252 -5.20 -5.27 -10.89
CA PRO A 252 -4.12 -5.14 -9.91
C PRO A 252 -2.73 -5.14 -10.54
N GLU A 253 -2.53 -5.84 -11.67
CA GLU A 253 -1.25 -5.84 -12.37
C GLU A 253 -1.01 -4.61 -13.26
N SER A 254 -1.96 -3.67 -13.33
CA SER A 254 -1.79 -2.47 -14.14
C SER A 254 -0.78 -1.51 -13.50
N ALA A 255 0.18 -1.05 -14.30
CA ALA A 255 1.09 0.04 -13.91
C ALA A 255 0.39 1.41 -13.92
N ARG A 256 -0.75 1.53 -14.60
CA ARG A 256 -1.59 2.72 -14.66
C ARG A 256 -2.83 2.51 -13.81
N LEU A 257 -3.00 3.30 -12.74
CA LEU A 257 -4.16 3.23 -11.85
C LEU A 257 -5.28 4.20 -12.26
N GLY A 258 -4.95 5.38 -12.79
CA GLY A 258 -5.90 6.29 -13.42
C GLY A 258 -6.27 5.83 -14.82
N VAL A 259 -7.22 4.91 -14.94
CA VAL A 259 -7.56 4.22 -16.19
C VAL A 259 -8.47 5.06 -17.09
N GLU A 260 -9.42 5.78 -16.50
CA GLU A 260 -10.45 6.53 -17.24
C GLU A 260 -9.97 7.95 -17.58
N PRO A 261 -10.53 8.57 -18.64
CA PRO A 261 -10.25 9.98 -18.95
C PRO A 261 -10.50 10.90 -17.75
N GLY A 262 -9.59 11.83 -17.50
CA GLY A 262 -9.67 12.77 -16.38
C GLY A 262 -9.17 12.21 -15.04
N GLN A 263 -8.80 10.94 -14.97
CA GLN A 263 -8.18 10.36 -13.78
C GLN A 263 -6.67 10.65 -13.76
N HIS A 264 -6.25 11.55 -12.88
CA HIS A 264 -4.84 11.92 -12.73
C HIS A 264 -4.08 10.88 -11.93
N ASP A 265 -2.97 10.37 -12.48
CA ASP A 265 -2.09 9.37 -11.87
C ASP A 265 -0.63 9.84 -11.96
N PRO A 266 -0.16 10.63 -10.97
CA PRO A 266 1.23 11.10 -10.98
C PRO A 266 2.26 9.97 -10.97
N GLY A 267 1.99 8.83 -10.31
CA GLY A 267 2.86 7.65 -10.37
C GLY A 267 3.03 7.13 -11.80
N TRP A 268 1.95 7.11 -12.58
CA TRP A 268 2.02 6.78 -14.00
C TRP A 268 2.85 7.77 -14.79
N TRP A 269 2.72 9.09 -14.54
CA TRP A 269 3.52 10.10 -15.22
C TRP A 269 5.01 9.92 -14.96
N VAL A 270 5.38 9.62 -13.71
CA VAL A 270 6.76 9.30 -13.35
C VAL A 270 7.25 8.02 -14.02
N LEU A 271 6.43 6.97 -14.10
CA LEU A 271 6.78 5.75 -14.83
C LEU A 271 7.03 6.02 -16.33
N LEU A 272 6.24 6.88 -16.94
CA LEU A 272 6.48 7.29 -18.34
C LEU A 272 7.80 8.05 -18.50
N ALA A 273 8.18 8.90 -17.53
CA ALA A 273 9.47 9.59 -17.54
C ALA A 273 10.63 8.59 -17.37
N LEU A 274 10.52 7.66 -16.43
CA LEU A 274 11.51 6.58 -16.21
C LEU A 274 11.66 5.68 -17.46
N ARG A 275 10.55 5.40 -18.16
CA ARG A 275 10.59 4.65 -19.43
C ARG A 275 11.35 5.41 -20.51
N ARG A 276 11.11 6.73 -20.64
CA ARG A 276 11.88 7.56 -21.60
C ARG A 276 13.37 7.60 -21.27
N ALA A 277 13.72 7.54 -20.00
CA ALA A 277 15.11 7.45 -19.53
C ALA A 277 15.71 6.03 -19.64
N GLY A 278 14.98 5.04 -20.17
CA GLY A 278 15.45 3.66 -20.32
C GLY A 278 15.56 2.88 -19.00
N LEU A 279 15.02 3.40 -17.90
CA LEU A 279 15.12 2.78 -16.57
C LEU A 279 14.01 1.77 -16.31
N VAL A 280 12.89 1.84 -17.03
CA VAL A 280 11.77 0.88 -16.91
C VAL A 280 11.26 0.45 -18.27
N SER A 281 10.71 -0.76 -18.34
CA SER A 281 10.14 -1.35 -19.55
C SER A 281 8.93 -2.23 -19.23
N GLY A 282 8.20 -2.70 -20.24
CA GLY A 282 7.11 -3.65 -20.06
C GLY A 282 5.98 -3.13 -19.15
N LEU A 283 5.66 -1.84 -19.21
CA LEU A 283 4.56 -1.23 -18.46
C LEU A 283 3.25 -1.89 -18.86
N LYS A 284 2.59 -2.57 -17.93
CA LYS A 284 1.29 -3.21 -18.15
C LYS A 284 0.18 -2.16 -18.01
N GLU A 285 -0.78 -2.20 -18.93
CA GLU A 285 -2.01 -1.39 -18.89
C GLU A 285 -3.23 -2.32 -18.95
N PRO A 286 -4.43 -1.90 -18.52
CA PRO A 286 -5.62 -2.76 -18.51
C PRO A 286 -5.92 -3.44 -19.84
N ARG A 287 -5.70 -2.76 -20.96
CA ARG A 287 -5.89 -3.30 -22.32
C ARG A 287 -4.98 -4.50 -22.66
N MET A 288 -3.89 -4.68 -21.91
CA MET A 288 -2.90 -5.74 -22.10
C MET A 288 -3.14 -6.92 -21.14
N LEU A 289 -4.07 -6.78 -20.21
CA LEU A 289 -4.36 -7.74 -19.16
C LEU A 289 -5.61 -8.56 -19.49
N VAL A 290 -5.62 -9.81 -19.07
CA VAL A 290 -6.84 -10.63 -19.11
C VAL A 290 -7.76 -10.14 -18.00
N PRO A 291 -9.03 -9.81 -18.29
CA PRO A 291 -9.99 -9.44 -17.26
C PRO A 291 -10.11 -10.54 -16.21
N ARG A 292 -10.22 -10.15 -14.94
CA ARG A 292 -10.46 -11.09 -13.84
C ARG A 292 -11.83 -11.73 -14.00
N GLU A 293 -11.94 -12.97 -13.52
CA GLU A 293 -13.26 -13.62 -13.41
C GLU A 293 -14.20 -12.76 -12.55
N GLY A 294 -15.45 -12.65 -12.98
CA GLY A 294 -16.45 -11.82 -12.32
C GLY A 294 -16.29 -10.30 -12.46
N LEU A 295 -15.28 -9.82 -13.22
CA LEU A 295 -15.10 -8.38 -13.43
C LEU A 295 -16.23 -7.81 -14.30
N ARG A 296 -16.91 -6.77 -13.79
CA ARG A 296 -17.98 -6.06 -14.48
C ARG A 296 -17.77 -4.55 -14.43
N ARG A 297 -18.14 -3.88 -15.51
CA ARG A 297 -18.21 -2.41 -15.49
C ARG A 297 -19.49 -1.96 -14.78
N VAL A 298 -19.35 -1.01 -13.87
CA VAL A 298 -20.49 -0.38 -13.19
C VAL A 298 -21.03 0.72 -14.09
N THR A 299 -22.18 0.48 -14.73
CA THR A 299 -22.88 1.50 -15.51
C THR A 299 -23.64 2.43 -14.55
N ALA A 300 -23.54 3.75 -14.78
CA ALA A 300 -24.26 4.76 -14.03
C ALA A 300 -25.78 4.60 -14.21
N GLY A 301 -26.42 3.73 -13.42
CA GLY A 301 -27.85 3.46 -13.54
C GLY A 301 -28.40 2.49 -12.49
N ARG A 302 -27.56 1.76 -11.80
CA ARG A 302 -27.98 0.81 -10.76
C ARG A 302 -27.31 1.07 -9.42
N ARG A 303 -27.69 2.12 -8.71
CA ARG A 303 -27.53 2.16 -7.24
C ARG A 303 -28.51 1.13 -6.66
N ARG A 304 -28.09 -0.12 -6.49
CA ARG A 304 -28.79 -1.01 -5.55
C ARG A 304 -28.35 -0.58 -4.14
N PRO A 305 -29.28 -0.17 -3.27
CA PRO A 305 -28.94 0.01 -1.86
C PRO A 305 -28.50 -1.36 -1.32
N HIS A 306 -27.32 -1.43 -0.71
CA HIS A 306 -26.95 -2.57 0.11
C HIS A 306 -27.98 -2.68 1.23
N ARG A 307 -28.90 -3.63 1.13
CA ARG A 307 -29.69 -4.08 2.27
C ARG A 307 -28.73 -4.84 3.18
N HIS A 308 -28.35 -4.21 4.29
CA HIS A 308 -27.86 -4.97 5.42
C HIS A 308 -28.98 -5.95 5.83
N PRO A 309 -28.71 -7.23 6.02
CA PRO A 309 -29.65 -8.08 6.72
C PRO A 309 -29.78 -7.52 8.14
N GLU A 310 -30.96 -7.03 8.49
CA GLU A 310 -31.29 -6.70 9.86
C GLU A 310 -31.16 -7.97 10.69
N CYS A 311 -30.31 -7.90 11.68
CA CYS A 311 -30.23 -8.94 12.72
C CYS A 311 -31.51 -8.85 13.53
N PRO A 312 -32.35 -9.89 13.63
CA PRO A 312 -33.47 -9.88 14.55
C PRO A 312 -32.93 -9.86 15.99
N LEU A 313 -33.56 -9.06 16.82
CA LEU A 313 -33.37 -8.91 18.27
C LEU A 313 -33.44 -10.23 19.03
#